data_9fc523acf3a23a108ef63588227ce8f9
#
_entry.id   9fc523acf3a23a108ef63588227ce8f9
#
_cell.length_a   1.000
_cell.length_b   1.000
_cell.length_c   1.000
_cell.angle_alpha   90.00
_cell.angle_beta   90.00
_cell.angle_gamma   90.00
#
_symmetry.space_group_name_H-M   'P 1'
#
loop_
_entity.id
_entity.type
_entity.pdbx_description
1 polymer ?
#
loop_
_entity_poly.entity_id
_entity_poly.type
_entity_poly.pdbx_seq_one_letter_code
_entity_poly.pdbx_strand_id
1 'polypeptide(L)'
;YACDITYITNNELGFDYLRDNMVIYKEQLVQRELAYCIIDEVDSVLIDEARTPLIISGQSSKSTKLYETADILAHQMQRGEASGEMTKMTAIMGEEIEETGDFIVNEKDKFVTLTDDGVKKVENFFHIENLSDPENLEIQHNVILALRANYLMHRDKDYVVKDDEVLIVDEFTGRIMPGRRYSDGLHQAIEAKEHVKVRRESKTLATITFQNFFCLLYTSPSPRD
;
A
#
# COMPACT_ATOMS: atom_id res chain seq x y z
N TYR A 1 -17.06 -30.17 -4.08
CA TYR A 1 -17.61 -29.80 -5.43
C TYR A 1 -17.80 -31.00 -6.37
N ALA A 2 -17.40 -32.20 -6.01
CA ALA A 2 -17.58 -33.38 -6.86
C ALA A 2 -19.02 -33.95 -6.86
N CYS A 3 -19.90 -33.48 -6.00
CA CYS A 3 -21.29 -33.95 -5.87
C CYS A 3 -22.23 -33.14 -6.76
N ASP A 4 -23.41 -33.68 -7.07
CA ASP A 4 -24.46 -33.02 -7.85
C ASP A 4 -24.98 -31.75 -7.15
N ILE A 5 -25.06 -31.81 -5.82
CA ILE A 5 -25.47 -30.68 -4.97
C ILE A 5 -24.36 -30.38 -3.97
N THR A 6 -23.97 -29.11 -3.87
CA THR A 6 -22.99 -28.62 -2.90
C THR A 6 -23.69 -27.65 -1.96
N TYR A 7 -23.61 -27.91 -0.65
CA TYR A 7 -24.05 -27.01 0.41
C TYR A 7 -22.83 -26.34 1.05
N ILE A 8 -22.76 -25.01 1.00
CA ILE A 8 -21.56 -24.26 1.38
C ILE A 8 -21.95 -22.88 1.92
N THR A 9 -21.13 -22.29 2.76
CA THR A 9 -21.32 -20.92 3.20
C THR A 9 -20.93 -19.91 2.09
N ASN A 10 -21.58 -18.75 2.10
CA ASN A 10 -21.29 -17.65 1.16
C ASN A 10 -19.80 -17.26 1.17
N ASN A 11 -19.20 -17.18 2.36
CA ASN A 11 -17.79 -16.80 2.51
C ASN A 11 -16.85 -17.85 1.89
N GLU A 12 -17.05 -19.14 2.18
CA GLU A 12 -16.23 -20.21 1.59
C GLU A 12 -16.33 -20.23 0.07
N LEU A 13 -17.56 -20.09 -0.45
CA LEU A 13 -17.81 -20.06 -1.88
C LEU A 13 -17.08 -18.86 -2.56
N GLY A 14 -17.15 -17.68 -1.97
CA GLY A 14 -16.49 -16.50 -2.48
C GLY A 14 -14.97 -16.59 -2.39
N PHE A 15 -14.41 -17.15 -1.33
CA PHE A 15 -12.97 -17.35 -1.22
C PHE A 15 -12.46 -18.44 -2.17
N ASP A 16 -13.20 -19.50 -2.39
CA ASP A 16 -12.84 -20.51 -3.39
C ASP A 16 -12.86 -19.93 -4.80
N TYR A 17 -13.84 -19.08 -5.12
CA TYR A 17 -13.86 -18.34 -6.37
C TYR A 17 -12.62 -17.45 -6.54
N LEU A 18 -12.22 -16.71 -5.50
CA LEU A 18 -11.01 -15.89 -5.54
C LEU A 18 -9.76 -16.75 -5.74
N ARG A 19 -9.65 -17.89 -5.07
CA ARG A 19 -8.51 -18.82 -5.22
C ARG A 19 -8.46 -19.37 -6.65
N ASP A 20 -9.58 -19.79 -7.20
CA ASP A 20 -9.68 -20.31 -8.58
C ASP A 20 -9.26 -19.27 -9.61
N ASN A 21 -9.54 -17.98 -9.38
CA ASN A 21 -9.07 -16.90 -10.25
C ASN A 21 -7.56 -16.56 -10.10
N MET A 22 -6.88 -17.16 -9.13
CA MET A 22 -5.45 -16.99 -8.91
C MET A 22 -4.62 -18.17 -9.44
N VAL A 23 -5.23 -19.30 -9.80
CA VAL A 23 -4.52 -20.46 -10.33
C VAL A 23 -4.11 -20.25 -11.80
N ILE A 24 -3.00 -20.90 -12.18
CA ILE A 24 -2.43 -20.79 -13.53
C ILE A 24 -2.94 -21.93 -14.42
N TYR A 25 -3.16 -23.11 -13.84
CA TYR A 25 -3.53 -24.32 -14.57
C TYR A 25 -4.99 -24.70 -14.29
N LYS A 26 -5.72 -25.12 -15.34
CA LYS A 26 -7.13 -25.49 -15.25
C LYS A 26 -7.39 -26.66 -14.28
N GLU A 27 -6.44 -27.58 -14.16
CA GLU A 27 -6.50 -28.74 -13.25
C GLU A 27 -6.48 -28.34 -11.76
N GLN A 28 -6.11 -27.10 -11.44
CA GLN A 28 -6.07 -26.57 -10.09
C GLN A 28 -7.39 -25.91 -9.67
N LEU A 29 -8.33 -25.75 -10.62
CA LEU A 29 -9.66 -25.21 -10.30
C LEU A 29 -10.42 -26.17 -9.41
N VAL A 30 -11.00 -25.64 -8.36
CA VAL A 30 -11.81 -26.39 -7.39
C VAL A 30 -13.28 -26.34 -7.74
N GLN A 31 -13.74 -25.17 -8.20
CA GLN A 31 -15.12 -24.97 -8.60
C GLN A 31 -15.35 -25.45 -10.03
N ARG A 32 -16.54 -25.95 -10.28
CA ARG A 32 -17.04 -26.22 -11.64
C ARG A 32 -17.89 -25.06 -12.14
N GLU A 33 -18.44 -25.20 -13.34
CA GLU A 33 -19.34 -24.19 -13.91
C GLU A 33 -20.53 -23.93 -12.98
N LEU A 34 -20.85 -22.66 -12.79
CA LEU A 34 -21.94 -22.20 -11.95
C LEU A 34 -23.25 -22.28 -12.75
N ALA A 35 -24.07 -23.26 -12.45
CA ALA A 35 -25.31 -23.52 -13.18
C ALA A 35 -26.56 -22.96 -12.45
N TYR A 36 -26.63 -23.14 -11.13
CA TYR A 36 -27.80 -22.75 -10.34
C TYR A 36 -27.41 -22.61 -8.87
N CYS A 37 -28.02 -21.69 -8.15
CA CYS A 37 -27.85 -21.56 -6.70
C CYS A 37 -29.17 -21.21 -5.99
N ILE A 38 -29.30 -21.67 -4.76
CA ILE A 38 -30.33 -21.23 -3.82
C ILE A 38 -29.59 -20.50 -2.70
N ILE A 39 -29.96 -19.26 -2.46
CA ILE A 39 -29.37 -18.42 -1.42
C ILE A 39 -30.36 -18.32 -0.29
N ASP A 40 -29.97 -18.84 0.90
CA ASP A 40 -30.69 -18.66 2.13
C ASP A 40 -30.28 -17.34 2.79
N GLU A 41 -31.16 -16.71 3.56
CA GLU A 41 -30.91 -15.40 4.19
C GLU A 41 -30.43 -14.34 3.19
N VAL A 42 -31.12 -14.22 2.09
CA VAL A 42 -30.76 -13.36 0.95
C VAL A 42 -30.62 -11.88 1.30
N ASP A 43 -31.34 -11.39 2.27
CA ASP A 43 -31.27 -10.05 2.85
C ASP A 43 -29.91 -9.78 3.48
N SER A 44 -29.37 -10.72 4.26
CA SER A 44 -28.03 -10.62 4.79
C SER A 44 -26.99 -10.65 3.69
N VAL A 45 -27.04 -11.62 2.78
CA VAL A 45 -26.02 -11.87 1.78
C VAL A 45 -26.00 -10.83 0.65
N LEU A 46 -27.17 -10.41 0.14
CA LEU A 46 -27.29 -9.54 -1.04
C LEU A 46 -27.70 -8.10 -0.73
N ILE A 47 -27.94 -7.76 0.52
CA ILE A 47 -28.27 -6.39 0.96
C ILE A 47 -27.23 -5.93 2.00
N ASP A 48 -27.21 -6.53 3.19
CA ASP A 48 -26.40 -6.05 4.29
C ASP A 48 -24.89 -6.21 4.03
N GLU A 49 -24.45 -7.39 3.58
CA GLU A 49 -23.06 -7.72 3.30
C GLU A 49 -22.68 -7.61 1.82
N ALA A 50 -23.63 -7.26 0.95
CA ALA A 50 -23.45 -7.28 -0.50
C ALA A 50 -22.21 -6.55 -1.00
N ARG A 51 -21.86 -5.43 -0.36
CA ARG A 51 -20.72 -4.56 -0.72
C ARG A 51 -19.48 -4.80 0.13
N THR A 52 -19.55 -5.65 1.14
CA THR A 52 -18.38 -5.99 1.97
C THR A 52 -17.44 -6.86 1.15
N PRO A 53 -16.19 -6.43 0.89
CA PRO A 53 -15.29 -7.19 0.05
C PRO A 53 -14.71 -8.39 0.80
N LEU A 54 -14.68 -9.53 0.13
CA LEU A 54 -13.81 -10.64 0.46
C LEU A 54 -12.43 -10.33 -0.13
N ILE A 55 -11.39 -10.45 0.67
CA ILE A 55 -10.03 -10.04 0.30
C ILE A 55 -9.06 -11.18 0.58
N ILE A 56 -8.28 -11.55 -0.43
CA ILE A 56 -7.08 -12.38 -0.26
C ILE A 56 -5.86 -11.47 -0.32
N SER A 57 -5.09 -11.45 0.74
CA SER A 57 -3.86 -10.67 0.84
C SER A 57 -2.64 -11.59 0.86
N GLY A 58 -1.58 -11.17 0.22
CA GLY A 58 -0.27 -11.80 0.25
C GLY A 58 0.80 -10.85 0.75
N GLN A 59 1.92 -11.38 1.18
CA GLN A 59 3.08 -10.56 1.53
C GLN A 59 3.76 -10.04 0.25
N SER A 60 4.13 -8.77 0.26
CA SER A 60 4.95 -8.20 -0.80
C SER A 60 6.32 -8.90 -0.83
N SER A 61 6.83 -9.15 -2.04
CA SER A 61 8.17 -9.71 -2.24
C SER A 61 9.29 -8.67 -2.05
N LYS A 62 8.94 -7.40 -1.82
CA LYS A 62 9.91 -6.31 -1.66
C LYS A 62 10.83 -6.54 -0.48
N SER A 63 12.11 -6.22 -0.67
CA SER A 63 13.12 -6.37 0.37
C SER A 63 12.95 -5.34 1.48
N THR A 64 12.83 -5.79 2.72
CA THR A 64 12.79 -4.90 3.89
C THR A 64 14.13 -4.21 4.14
N LYS A 65 15.24 -4.80 3.69
CA LYS A 65 16.60 -4.24 3.84
C LYS A 65 16.76 -2.89 3.13
N LEU A 66 16.04 -2.66 2.04
CA LEU A 66 16.15 -1.41 1.29
C LEU A 66 15.65 -0.21 2.12
N TYR A 67 14.63 -0.40 2.97
CA TYR A 67 14.16 0.66 3.89
C TYR A 67 15.23 1.03 4.92
N GLU A 68 15.91 0.06 5.51
CA GLU A 68 17.00 0.29 6.47
C GLU A 68 18.19 1.00 5.79
N THR A 69 18.55 0.58 4.58
CA THR A 69 19.63 1.20 3.82
C THR A 69 19.29 2.63 3.40
N ALA A 70 18.05 2.87 3.00
CA ALA A 70 17.57 4.21 2.66
C ALA A 70 17.52 5.14 3.87
N ASP A 71 17.20 4.61 5.06
CA ASP A 71 17.23 5.39 6.30
C ASP A 71 18.67 5.81 6.68
N ILE A 72 19.64 4.91 6.57
CA ILE A 72 21.06 5.24 6.77
C ILE A 72 21.50 6.39 5.84
N LEU A 73 21.11 6.35 4.57
CA LEU A 73 21.43 7.41 3.62
C LEU A 73 20.71 8.72 4.00
N ALA A 74 19.43 8.66 4.39
CA ALA A 74 18.65 9.84 4.79
C ALA A 74 19.30 10.62 5.93
N HIS A 75 19.94 9.94 6.87
CA HIS A 75 20.70 10.57 7.97
C HIS A 75 22.02 11.22 7.51
N GLN A 76 22.58 10.83 6.36
CA GLN A 76 23.79 11.41 5.79
C GLN A 76 23.49 12.59 4.85
N MET A 77 22.23 12.78 4.46
CA MET A 77 21.81 13.84 3.56
C MET A 77 21.55 15.16 4.32
N GLN A 78 21.83 16.28 3.68
CA GLN A 78 21.65 17.60 4.24
C GLN A 78 20.37 18.24 3.71
N ARG A 79 19.51 18.69 4.62
CA ARG A 79 18.33 19.47 4.26
C ARG A 79 18.76 20.81 3.69
N GLY A 80 18.25 21.14 2.52
CA GLY A 80 18.43 22.41 1.86
C GLY A 80 17.21 23.32 1.97
N GLU A 81 17.34 24.52 1.43
CA GLU A 81 16.28 25.51 1.32
C GLU A 81 16.12 25.89 -0.15
N ALA A 82 14.87 26.13 -0.57
CA ALA A 82 14.56 26.68 -1.88
C ALA A 82 14.31 28.18 -1.74
N SER A 83 14.92 28.98 -2.60
CA SER A 83 14.63 30.40 -2.67
C SER A 83 13.30 30.61 -3.41
N GLY A 84 12.18 30.53 -2.68
CA GLY A 84 10.82 30.73 -3.22
C GLY A 84 9.78 29.81 -2.59
N GLU A 85 8.48 30.07 -2.81
CA GLU A 85 7.41 29.17 -2.42
C GLU A 85 7.37 27.96 -3.36
N MET A 86 7.93 26.84 -2.93
CA MET A 86 7.89 25.60 -3.68
C MET A 86 6.52 24.94 -3.49
N THR A 87 5.66 25.09 -4.49
CA THR A 87 4.41 24.32 -4.56
C THR A 87 4.64 23.04 -5.37
N LYS A 88 3.78 22.00 -5.18
CA LYS A 88 3.83 20.79 -6.02
C LYS A 88 3.82 21.11 -7.52
N MET A 89 3.24 22.23 -7.90
CA MET A 89 3.07 22.65 -9.28
C MET A 89 4.39 23.21 -9.87
N THR A 90 5.16 23.98 -9.11
CA THR A 90 6.48 24.49 -9.53
C THR A 90 7.51 23.36 -9.61
N ALA A 91 7.48 22.40 -8.69
CA ALA A 91 8.31 21.20 -8.74
C ALA A 91 8.06 20.33 -10.00
N ILE A 92 6.80 20.30 -10.51
CA ILE A 92 6.45 19.56 -11.73
C ILE A 92 6.77 20.34 -13.00
N MET A 93 6.72 21.67 -12.96
CA MET A 93 6.93 22.53 -14.13
C MET A 93 8.42 22.79 -14.47
N GLY A 94 9.36 22.37 -13.60
CA GLY A 94 10.80 22.46 -13.87
C GLY A 94 11.31 23.90 -13.92
N GLU A 95 10.70 24.84 -13.17
CA GLU A 95 11.26 26.19 -13.04
C GLU A 95 12.58 26.11 -12.28
N GLU A 96 13.63 26.77 -12.80
CA GLU A 96 14.94 26.86 -12.15
C GLU A 96 14.83 27.69 -10.87
N ILE A 97 14.70 26.96 -9.75
CA ILE A 97 14.79 27.53 -8.41
C ILE A 97 16.20 27.24 -7.91
N GLU A 98 16.89 28.24 -7.39
CA GLU A 98 18.17 28.00 -6.72
C GLU A 98 17.94 27.14 -5.48
N GLU A 99 18.30 25.86 -5.59
CA GLU A 99 18.18 24.85 -4.56
C GLU A 99 19.52 24.65 -3.87
N THR A 100 19.53 24.58 -2.55
CA THR A 100 20.71 24.26 -1.76
C THR A 100 20.52 22.94 -1.03
N GLY A 101 21.63 22.24 -0.69
CA GLY A 101 21.58 20.96 0.02
C GLY A 101 21.17 19.78 -0.88
N ASP A 102 20.91 18.63 -0.25
CA ASP A 102 20.64 17.37 -0.95
C ASP A 102 19.14 17.15 -1.22
N PHE A 103 18.28 17.76 -0.41
CA PHE A 103 16.82 17.65 -0.56
C PHE A 103 16.09 18.83 0.08
N ILE A 104 14.88 19.07 -0.38
CA ILE A 104 13.99 20.12 0.10
C ILE A 104 12.73 19.51 0.70
N VAL A 105 12.30 20.04 1.84
CA VAL A 105 11.10 19.61 2.55
C VAL A 105 10.03 20.69 2.47
N ASN A 106 8.88 20.37 1.90
CA ASN A 106 7.69 21.20 1.97
C ASN A 106 6.75 20.67 3.07
N GLU A 107 6.74 21.36 4.20
CA GLU A 107 5.92 20.97 5.35
C GLU A 107 4.43 21.21 5.13
N LYS A 108 4.05 22.22 4.32
CA LYS A 108 2.65 22.53 4.01
C LYS A 108 1.99 21.42 3.20
N ASP A 109 2.67 20.98 2.16
CA ASP A 109 2.17 19.96 1.22
C ASP A 109 2.61 18.53 1.58
N LYS A 110 3.38 18.38 2.66
CA LYS A 110 3.89 17.10 3.19
C LYS A 110 4.62 16.27 2.13
N PHE A 111 5.48 16.90 1.32
CA PHE A 111 6.33 16.20 0.35
C PHE A 111 7.82 16.59 0.45
N VAL A 112 8.67 15.72 -0.09
CA VAL A 112 10.11 15.90 -0.15
C VAL A 112 10.55 15.73 -1.60
N THR A 113 11.47 16.61 -2.06
CA THR A 113 12.07 16.55 -3.39
C THR A 113 13.59 16.47 -3.25
N LEU A 114 14.22 15.60 -4.04
CA LEU A 114 15.68 15.55 -4.14
C LEU A 114 16.16 16.67 -5.07
N THR A 115 17.27 17.30 -4.70
CA THR A 115 18.01 18.23 -5.57
C THR A 115 18.94 17.44 -6.49
N ASP A 116 19.56 18.10 -7.48
CA ASP A 116 20.54 17.48 -8.37
C ASP A 116 21.74 16.90 -7.59
N ASP A 117 22.16 17.57 -6.52
CA ASP A 117 23.25 17.08 -5.68
C ASP A 117 22.78 15.90 -4.82
N GLY A 118 21.54 15.92 -4.36
CA GLY A 118 20.92 14.78 -3.68
C GLY A 118 20.80 13.55 -4.58
N VAL A 119 20.40 13.71 -5.82
CA VAL A 119 20.34 12.63 -6.81
C VAL A 119 21.72 11.99 -7.00
N LYS A 120 22.77 12.79 -7.23
CA LYS A 120 24.16 12.31 -7.37
C LYS A 120 24.63 11.57 -6.12
N LYS A 121 24.23 12.04 -4.94
CA LYS A 121 24.60 11.38 -3.67
C LYS A 121 23.93 10.02 -3.50
N VAL A 122 22.65 9.90 -3.91
CA VAL A 122 21.92 8.62 -3.95
C VAL A 122 22.59 7.66 -4.95
N GLU A 123 22.88 8.12 -6.17
CA GLU A 123 23.55 7.34 -7.22
C GLU A 123 24.88 6.79 -6.75
N ASN A 124 25.72 7.63 -6.13
CA ASN A 124 27.01 7.22 -5.57
C ASN A 124 26.84 6.21 -4.42
N PHE A 125 25.89 6.39 -3.54
CA PHE A 125 25.67 5.51 -2.39
C PHE A 125 25.20 4.11 -2.80
N PHE A 126 24.29 4.02 -3.77
CA PHE A 126 23.77 2.75 -4.28
C PHE A 126 24.58 2.17 -5.45
N HIS A 127 25.64 2.87 -5.91
CA HIS A 127 26.47 2.48 -7.05
C HIS A 127 25.65 2.26 -8.34
N ILE A 128 24.72 3.18 -8.64
CA ILE A 128 23.89 3.19 -9.83
C ILE A 128 24.27 4.35 -10.75
N GLU A 129 24.09 4.19 -12.06
CA GLU A 129 24.46 5.21 -13.06
C GLU A 129 23.42 6.32 -13.18
N ASN A 130 22.12 5.98 -13.08
CA ASN A 130 21.03 6.92 -13.24
C ASN A 130 19.83 6.54 -12.35
N LEU A 131 19.47 7.43 -11.42
CA LEU A 131 18.36 7.20 -10.49
C LEU A 131 16.99 7.20 -11.19
N SER A 132 16.88 7.88 -12.35
CA SER A 132 15.62 8.00 -13.10
C SER A 132 15.29 6.76 -13.95
N ASP A 133 16.19 5.78 -14.05
CA ASP A 133 15.93 4.57 -14.80
C ASP A 133 14.81 3.73 -14.16
N PRO A 134 13.95 3.07 -14.96
CA PRO A 134 12.83 2.27 -14.44
C PRO A 134 13.24 1.20 -13.43
N GLU A 135 14.45 0.66 -13.54
CA GLU A 135 15.00 -0.34 -12.62
C GLU A 135 15.33 0.25 -11.24
N ASN A 136 15.62 1.56 -11.18
CA ASN A 136 16.04 2.27 -9.97
C ASN A 136 14.90 3.04 -9.27
N LEU A 137 13.69 3.05 -9.85
CA LEU A 137 12.53 3.75 -9.28
C LEU A 137 12.18 3.28 -7.86
N GLU A 138 12.43 2.02 -7.54
CA GLU A 138 12.22 1.50 -6.19
C GLU A 138 13.20 2.11 -5.18
N ILE A 139 14.45 2.33 -5.57
CA ILE A 139 15.48 2.99 -4.75
C ILE A 139 15.08 4.44 -4.51
N GLN A 140 14.75 5.17 -5.58
CA GLN A 140 14.29 6.55 -5.50
C GLN A 140 13.09 6.70 -4.56
N HIS A 141 12.08 5.85 -4.73
CA HIS A 141 10.88 5.84 -3.89
C HIS A 141 11.21 5.60 -2.40
N ASN A 142 12.06 4.61 -2.10
CA ASN A 142 12.43 4.30 -0.71
C ASN A 142 13.27 5.41 -0.07
N VAL A 143 14.14 6.09 -0.82
CA VAL A 143 14.90 7.25 -0.31
C VAL A 143 13.96 8.40 0.02
N ILE A 144 13.01 8.72 -0.86
CA ILE A 144 11.99 9.75 -0.60
C ILE A 144 11.15 9.40 0.63
N LEU A 145 10.75 8.13 0.78
CA LEU A 145 10.02 7.66 1.97
C LEU A 145 10.83 7.78 3.25
N ALA A 146 12.12 7.43 3.21
CA ALA A 146 13.02 7.57 4.36
C ALA A 146 13.16 9.05 4.77
N LEU A 147 13.32 9.96 3.81
CA LEU A 147 13.36 11.40 4.07
C LEU A 147 12.02 11.91 4.63
N ARG A 148 10.89 11.48 4.07
CA ARG A 148 9.55 11.82 4.62
C ARG A 148 9.37 11.31 6.05
N ALA A 149 9.77 10.07 6.32
CA ALA A 149 9.68 9.50 7.67
C ALA A 149 10.52 10.27 8.68
N ASN A 150 11.73 10.68 8.30
CA ASN A 150 12.65 11.40 9.18
C ASN A 150 12.24 12.86 9.43
N TYR A 151 11.77 13.58 8.40
CA TYR A 151 11.58 15.03 8.45
C TYR A 151 10.11 15.47 8.55
N LEU A 152 9.15 14.65 8.14
CA LEU A 152 7.73 15.01 8.14
C LEU A 152 6.88 14.18 9.13
N MET A 153 7.43 13.07 9.65
CA MET A 153 6.72 12.21 10.60
C MET A 153 7.36 12.29 11.98
N HIS A 154 6.60 12.69 12.97
CA HIS A 154 7.09 12.96 14.31
C HIS A 154 6.54 11.94 15.30
N ARG A 155 7.46 11.35 16.08
CA ARG A 155 7.10 10.47 17.19
C ARG A 155 6.29 11.25 18.23
N ASP A 156 5.33 10.57 18.86
CA ASP A 156 4.40 11.10 19.87
C ASP A 156 3.39 12.15 19.33
N LYS A 157 3.40 12.40 18.03
CA LYS A 157 2.43 13.25 17.33
C LYS A 157 1.70 12.48 16.22
N ASP A 158 2.44 11.96 15.25
CA ASP A 158 1.89 11.23 14.11
C ASP A 158 1.82 9.72 14.38
N TYR A 159 2.71 9.22 15.22
CA TYR A 159 2.78 7.81 15.63
C TYR A 159 3.43 7.66 17.01
N VAL A 160 3.21 6.50 17.62
CA VAL A 160 3.91 6.06 18.85
C VAL A 160 4.58 4.71 18.61
N VAL A 161 5.65 4.43 19.36
CA VAL A 161 6.31 3.12 19.35
C VAL A 161 5.97 2.40 20.65
N LYS A 162 5.35 1.22 20.53
CA LYS A 162 5.01 0.38 21.66
C LYS A 162 5.18 -1.09 21.30
N ASP A 163 5.79 -1.87 22.21
CA ASP A 163 5.98 -3.32 22.04
C ASP A 163 6.69 -3.69 20.72
N ASP A 164 7.72 -2.92 20.32
CA ASP A 164 8.47 -3.05 19.08
C ASP A 164 7.60 -2.90 17.81
N GLU A 165 6.53 -2.10 17.92
CA GLU A 165 5.59 -1.82 16.85
C GLU A 165 5.28 -0.32 16.75
N VAL A 166 5.20 0.18 15.50
CA VAL A 166 4.75 1.55 15.20
C VAL A 166 3.22 1.55 15.13
N LEU A 167 2.59 2.41 15.91
CA LEU A 167 1.14 2.60 15.95
C LEU A 167 0.78 4.02 15.53
N ILE A 168 -0.14 4.15 14.60
CA ILE A 168 -0.61 5.46 14.11
C ILE A 168 -1.41 6.17 15.18
N VAL A 169 -1.19 7.47 15.32
CA VAL A 169 -2.00 8.38 16.13
C VAL A 169 -2.89 9.21 15.19
N ASP A 170 -4.18 9.24 15.46
CA ASP A 170 -5.12 10.09 14.72
C ASP A 170 -4.87 11.57 15.02
N GLU A 171 -4.64 12.35 13.98
CA GLU A 171 -4.28 13.78 14.08
C GLU A 171 -5.36 14.61 14.77
N PHE A 172 -6.64 14.23 14.64
CA PHE A 172 -7.77 15.00 15.19
C PHE A 172 -8.15 14.58 16.60
N THR A 173 -8.10 13.30 16.90
CA THR A 173 -8.57 12.76 18.19
C THR A 173 -7.44 12.42 19.14
N GLY A 174 -6.20 12.34 18.66
CA GLY A 174 -5.03 11.88 19.42
C GLY A 174 -5.11 10.41 19.87
N ARG A 175 -6.04 9.63 19.28
CA ARG A 175 -6.22 8.22 19.62
C ARG A 175 -5.30 7.33 18.81
N ILE A 176 -4.76 6.32 19.46
CA ILE A 176 -4.01 5.26 18.80
C ILE A 176 -4.97 4.44 17.96
N MET A 177 -4.59 4.17 16.71
CA MET A 177 -5.35 3.37 15.74
C MET A 177 -4.70 2.00 15.53
N PRO A 178 -5.03 0.98 16.35
CA PRO A 178 -4.44 -0.34 16.22
C PRO A 178 -4.82 -0.99 14.87
N GLY A 179 -3.87 -1.70 14.26
CA GLY A 179 -4.09 -2.41 13.01
C GLY A 179 -4.10 -1.54 11.74
N ARG A 180 -4.08 -0.21 11.87
CA ARG A 180 -3.87 0.68 10.72
C ARG A 180 -2.38 0.89 10.44
N ARG A 181 -2.06 1.01 9.15
CA ARG A 181 -0.70 1.28 8.66
C ARG A 181 -0.75 2.39 7.62
N TYR A 182 0.31 3.19 7.54
CA TYR A 182 0.47 4.13 6.43
C TYR A 182 0.69 3.36 5.13
N SER A 183 0.14 3.87 4.03
CA SER A 183 0.26 3.29 2.70
C SER A 183 1.63 3.54 2.05
N ASP A 184 1.82 2.91 0.90
CA ASP A 184 2.92 3.17 -0.04
C ASP A 184 4.34 2.98 0.54
N GLY A 185 4.49 2.17 1.60
CA GLY A 185 5.79 1.90 2.23
C GLY A 185 6.20 2.92 3.29
N LEU A 186 5.42 3.99 3.54
CA LEU A 186 5.76 4.98 4.57
C LEU A 186 5.83 4.37 5.97
N HIS A 187 4.95 3.40 6.27
CA HIS A 187 4.97 2.72 7.57
C HIS A 187 6.28 1.97 7.78
N GLN A 188 6.76 1.27 6.77
CA GLN A 188 8.04 0.55 6.79
C GLN A 188 9.23 1.50 6.92
N ALA A 189 9.16 2.67 6.29
CA ALA A 189 10.19 3.70 6.45
C ALA A 189 10.23 4.26 7.88
N ILE A 190 9.08 4.40 8.55
CA ILE A 190 9.01 4.78 9.96
C ILE A 190 9.53 3.65 10.86
N GLU A 191 9.17 2.39 10.56
CA GLU A 191 9.70 1.23 11.28
C GLU A 191 11.24 1.18 11.18
N ALA A 192 11.82 1.46 10.01
CA ALA A 192 13.29 1.54 9.82
C ALA A 192 13.90 2.69 10.62
N LYS A 193 13.32 3.89 10.58
CA LYS A 193 13.74 5.07 11.34
C LYS A 193 13.78 4.80 12.85
N GLU A 194 12.77 4.11 13.39
CA GLU A 194 12.67 3.81 14.82
C GLU A 194 13.46 2.54 15.20
N HIS A 195 14.15 1.91 14.25
CA HIS A 195 14.93 0.67 14.44
C HIS A 195 14.10 -0.47 15.03
N VAL A 196 12.81 -0.50 14.74
CA VAL A 196 11.91 -1.63 15.05
C VAL A 196 11.88 -2.61 13.87
N LYS A 197 11.34 -3.79 14.08
CA LYS A 197 11.27 -4.80 13.03
C LYS A 197 10.42 -4.33 11.85
N VAL A 198 11.04 -4.10 10.70
CA VAL A 198 10.33 -3.74 9.46
C VAL A 198 9.48 -4.91 8.99
N ARG A 199 8.16 -4.74 8.99
CA ARG A 199 7.20 -5.74 8.55
C ARG A 199 6.91 -5.58 7.06
N ARG A 200 6.81 -6.69 6.33
CA ARG A 200 6.45 -6.66 4.92
C ARG A 200 5.06 -6.07 4.71
N GLU A 201 4.92 -5.31 3.64
CA GLU A 201 3.63 -4.79 3.22
C GLU A 201 2.71 -5.93 2.77
N SER A 202 1.44 -5.86 3.19
CA SER A 202 0.41 -6.78 2.68
C SER A 202 -0.16 -6.21 1.39
N LYS A 203 -0.04 -6.97 0.30
CA LYS A 203 -0.63 -6.62 -0.99
C LYS A 203 -1.93 -7.38 -1.18
N THR A 204 -3.00 -6.68 -1.53
CA THR A 204 -4.24 -7.33 -1.96
C THR A 204 -3.99 -8.06 -3.26
N LEU A 205 -4.15 -9.38 -3.27
CA LEU A 205 -3.97 -10.24 -4.44
C LEU A 205 -5.25 -10.39 -5.23
N ALA A 206 -6.37 -10.56 -4.53
CA ALA A 206 -7.68 -10.71 -5.13
C ALA A 206 -8.76 -10.16 -4.20
N THR A 207 -9.79 -9.60 -4.77
CA THR A 207 -10.96 -9.10 -4.05
C THR A 207 -12.23 -9.28 -4.86
N ILE A 208 -13.34 -9.59 -4.19
CA ILE A 208 -14.68 -9.63 -4.77
C ILE A 208 -15.71 -9.28 -3.71
N THR A 209 -16.80 -8.66 -4.12
CA THR A 209 -17.98 -8.48 -3.28
C THR A 209 -19.05 -9.52 -3.60
N PHE A 210 -19.93 -9.86 -2.67
CA PHE A 210 -21.04 -10.76 -2.96
C PHE A 210 -21.94 -10.23 -4.05
N GLN A 211 -22.16 -8.91 -4.10
CA GLN A 211 -22.90 -8.29 -5.18
C GLN A 211 -22.31 -8.63 -6.54
N ASN A 212 -21.00 -8.49 -6.73
CA ASN A 212 -20.35 -8.80 -8.00
C ASN A 212 -20.31 -10.30 -8.27
N PHE A 213 -20.03 -11.13 -7.26
CA PHE A 213 -20.00 -12.58 -7.39
C PHE A 213 -21.34 -13.12 -7.86
N PHE A 214 -22.44 -12.75 -7.23
CA PHE A 214 -23.78 -13.23 -7.61
C PHE A 214 -24.30 -12.59 -8.89
N CYS A 215 -23.80 -11.41 -9.30
CA CYS A 215 -24.04 -10.88 -10.64
C CYS A 215 -23.42 -11.73 -11.75
N LEU A 216 -22.34 -12.46 -11.48
CA LEU A 216 -21.76 -13.41 -12.44
C LEU A 216 -22.65 -14.64 -12.64
N LEU A 217 -23.44 -15.00 -11.64
CA LEU A 217 -24.38 -16.14 -11.72
C LEU A 217 -25.65 -15.81 -12.48
N TYR A 218 -25.87 -14.52 -12.79
CA TYR A 218 -27.01 -13.93 -13.48
C TYR A 218 -28.23 -14.85 -13.65
N THR A 219 -29.29 -14.45 -13.60
CA THR A 219 -30.34 -13.47 -13.57
C THR A 219 -31.52 -14.12 -12.91
N SER A 220 -31.81 -13.74 -11.73
CA SER A 220 -33.16 -13.94 -11.24
C SER A 220 -34.07 -13.10 -12.12
N PRO A 221 -35.10 -13.65 -12.81
CA PRO A 221 -36.13 -12.82 -13.39
C PRO A 221 -36.71 -11.99 -12.25
N SER A 222 -36.68 -10.68 -12.40
CA SER A 222 -37.27 -9.79 -11.43
C SER A 222 -38.75 -10.15 -11.23
N PRO A 223 -39.24 -10.32 -9.99
CA PRO A 223 -40.66 -10.58 -9.77
C PRO A 223 -41.56 -9.38 -10.13
N ARG A 224 -40.98 -8.34 -10.74
CA ARG A 224 -41.64 -7.12 -11.17
C ARG A 224 -41.85 -7.00 -12.67
N ASP A 225 -41.43 -7.99 -13.44
CA ASP A 225 -41.64 -8.05 -14.89
C ASP A 225 -42.91 -8.85 -15.23
#